data_bb7285cfe649ca216bbc8755d9debe24
#
_entry.id   bb7285cfe649ca216bbc8755d9debe24
#
_cell.length_a   1.000
_cell.length_b   1.000
_cell.length_c   1.000
_cell.angle_alpha   90.00
_cell.angle_beta   90.00
_cell.angle_gamma   90.00
#
_symmetry.space_group_name_H-M   'P 1'
#
loop_
_entity.id
_entity.type
_entity.pdbx_description
1 polymer ?
#
loop_
_entity_poly.entity_id
_entity_poly.type
_entity_poly.pdbx_seq_one_letter_code
_entity_poly.pdbx_strand_id
1 'polypeptide(L)'
;MDAIIGAGGHIKPNDPLAELLPEGKTKALLPIAGKPMIQWTLDAIAKSKQIENIIIIGLEEKHNLNCGSKTIHYLQSNETIFDNARSGCRLALKLNPNSTQILWVSADLPLIETPMIDWFINQVRMSRHELYYQIIDQDVMESRFPTSRRTYTKLKGKVITGGDVSAINPNIATDVHPAFKKISAARKNVMKQARLLGIWPLLLLITRQMTTITAEKIIRNRLGLDGVFIDTPYAEMGMDVDKPEQYAIAKQILEQRLKR
;
A
#
# COMPACT_ATOMS: atom_id res chain seq x y z
N MET A 1 15.68 -6.69 -2.06
CA MET A 1 14.24 -6.85 -1.75
C MET A 1 13.46 -6.63 -3.02
N ASP A 2 12.40 -7.42 -3.28
CA ASP A 2 11.53 -7.19 -4.43
C ASP A 2 10.38 -6.25 -4.05
N ALA A 3 9.80 -5.53 -5.03
CA ALA A 3 8.67 -4.65 -4.83
C ALA A 3 7.46 -5.12 -5.65
N ILE A 4 6.28 -5.09 -5.05
CA ILE A 4 5.01 -5.32 -5.73
C ILE A 4 4.25 -3.99 -5.78
N ILE A 5 3.81 -3.58 -6.95
CA ILE A 5 2.97 -2.41 -7.16
C ILE A 5 1.57 -2.88 -7.53
N GLY A 6 0.60 -2.57 -6.67
CA GLY A 6 -0.82 -2.84 -6.92
C GLY A 6 -1.42 -1.77 -7.83
N ALA A 7 -1.80 -2.13 -9.06
CA ALA A 7 -2.30 -1.21 -10.08
C ALA A 7 -3.64 -1.63 -10.70
N GLY A 8 -4.37 -2.56 -10.08
CA GLY A 8 -5.60 -3.15 -10.63
C GLY A 8 -6.88 -2.36 -10.38
N GLY A 9 -6.82 -1.17 -9.77
CA GLY A 9 -7.99 -0.32 -9.53
C GLY A 9 -8.51 0.30 -10.83
N HIS A 10 -9.83 0.14 -11.09
CA HIS A 10 -10.51 0.76 -12.24
C HIS A 10 -11.45 1.87 -11.76
N ILE A 11 -11.63 2.89 -12.59
CA ILE A 11 -12.64 3.93 -12.41
C ILE A 11 -14.02 3.28 -12.49
N LYS A 12 -14.79 3.43 -11.41
CA LYS A 12 -16.16 2.91 -11.29
C LYS A 12 -17.20 3.97 -11.71
N PRO A 13 -18.45 3.57 -11.97
CA PRO A 13 -19.55 4.53 -12.06
C PRO A 13 -19.58 5.40 -10.79
N ASN A 14 -19.72 6.72 -10.95
CA ASN A 14 -19.72 7.70 -9.87
C ASN A 14 -18.38 7.81 -9.08
N ASP A 15 -17.27 7.35 -9.66
CA ASP A 15 -15.94 7.58 -9.07
C ASP A 15 -15.65 9.10 -9.06
N PRO A 16 -15.14 9.66 -7.96
CA PRO A 16 -14.78 11.08 -7.89
C PRO A 16 -13.80 11.53 -8.99
N LEU A 17 -12.99 10.60 -9.53
CA LEU A 17 -12.03 10.88 -10.59
C LEU A 17 -12.55 10.60 -12.00
N ALA A 18 -13.83 10.27 -12.17
CA ALA A 18 -14.41 9.91 -13.49
C ALA A 18 -14.35 11.05 -14.52
N GLU A 19 -14.33 12.30 -14.06
CA GLU A 19 -14.13 13.47 -14.95
C GLU A 19 -12.70 13.56 -15.53
N LEU A 20 -11.72 12.98 -14.82
CA LEU A 20 -10.31 13.01 -15.23
C LEU A 20 -9.89 11.78 -16.03
N LEU A 21 -10.60 10.67 -15.86
CA LEU A 21 -10.31 9.41 -16.55
C LEU A 21 -11.63 8.66 -16.83
N PRO A 22 -11.90 8.22 -18.07
CA PRO A 22 -13.12 7.52 -18.41
C PRO A 22 -13.36 6.26 -17.56
N GLU A 23 -14.64 5.94 -17.33
CA GLU A 23 -15.08 4.72 -16.66
C GLU A 23 -14.43 3.46 -17.27
N GLY A 24 -14.12 2.49 -16.44
CA GLY A 24 -13.47 1.24 -16.83
C GLY A 24 -11.98 1.35 -17.11
N LYS A 25 -11.41 2.55 -17.15
CA LYS A 25 -9.96 2.74 -17.29
C LYS A 25 -9.25 2.50 -15.94
N THR A 26 -8.01 2.06 -16.02
CA THR A 26 -7.21 1.77 -14.86
C THR A 26 -6.73 3.07 -14.20
N LYS A 27 -7.07 3.29 -12.95
CA LYS A 27 -6.74 4.49 -12.17
C LYS A 27 -5.22 4.78 -12.16
N ALA A 28 -4.39 3.74 -12.10
CA ALA A 28 -2.94 3.87 -12.14
C ALA A 28 -2.40 4.59 -13.40
N LEU A 29 -3.18 4.61 -14.48
CA LEU A 29 -2.83 5.30 -15.74
C LEU A 29 -3.36 6.74 -15.81
N LEU A 30 -4.00 7.27 -14.76
CA LEU A 30 -4.45 8.66 -14.70
C LEU A 30 -3.27 9.60 -15.00
N PRO A 31 -3.37 10.47 -16.03
CA PRO A 31 -2.30 11.39 -16.36
C PRO A 31 -2.14 12.45 -15.27
N ILE A 32 -0.93 12.63 -14.76
CA ILE A 32 -0.61 13.66 -13.78
C ILE A 32 0.77 14.24 -14.05
N ALA A 33 0.87 15.55 -14.21
CA ALA A 33 2.13 16.26 -14.48
C ALA A 33 2.97 15.60 -15.61
N GLY A 34 2.32 15.25 -16.75
CA GLY A 34 2.99 14.75 -17.95
C GLY A 34 3.30 13.26 -17.99
N LYS A 35 2.97 12.49 -16.93
CA LYS A 35 3.18 11.02 -16.88
C LYS A 35 1.94 10.31 -16.37
N PRO A 36 1.77 8.99 -16.63
CA PRO A 36 0.84 8.16 -15.88
C PRO A 36 1.15 8.18 -14.38
N MET A 37 0.13 8.19 -13.53
CA MET A 37 0.30 8.27 -12.07
C MET A 37 1.24 7.20 -11.52
N ILE A 38 1.10 5.95 -11.96
CA ILE A 38 2.00 4.85 -11.57
C ILE A 38 3.47 5.12 -11.91
N GLN A 39 3.76 5.87 -12.99
CA GLN A 39 5.14 6.11 -13.38
C GLN A 39 5.91 6.92 -12.33
N TRP A 40 5.26 7.82 -11.60
CA TRP A 40 5.86 8.54 -10.48
C TRP A 40 6.25 7.60 -9.34
N THR A 41 5.33 6.71 -8.95
CA THR A 41 5.60 5.67 -7.95
C THR A 41 6.71 4.73 -8.40
N LEU A 42 6.67 4.31 -9.66
CA LEU A 42 7.68 3.45 -10.26
C LEU A 42 9.05 4.10 -10.31
N ASP A 43 9.15 5.38 -10.68
CA ASP A 43 10.39 6.15 -10.69
C ASP A 43 11.05 6.18 -9.29
N ALA A 44 10.26 6.34 -8.23
CA ALA A 44 10.76 6.34 -6.86
C ALA A 44 11.31 4.96 -6.45
N ILE A 45 10.60 3.88 -6.78
CA ILE A 45 10.98 2.50 -6.47
C ILE A 45 12.19 2.07 -7.31
N ALA A 46 12.19 2.39 -8.60
CA ALA A 46 13.24 1.97 -9.53
C ALA A 46 14.61 2.58 -9.20
N LYS A 47 14.65 3.79 -8.65
CA LYS A 47 15.90 4.47 -8.23
C LYS A 47 16.48 3.91 -6.93
N SER A 48 15.70 3.21 -6.11
CA SER A 48 16.21 2.59 -4.88
C SER A 48 17.19 1.46 -5.21
N LYS A 49 18.40 1.53 -4.64
CA LYS A 49 19.39 0.46 -4.75
C LYS A 49 19.04 -0.77 -3.91
N GLN A 50 18.05 -0.65 -3.03
CA GLN A 50 17.60 -1.73 -2.14
C GLN A 50 16.54 -2.63 -2.78
N ILE A 51 15.96 -2.20 -3.92
CA ILE A 51 14.99 -2.97 -4.70
C ILE A 51 15.71 -3.66 -5.87
N GLU A 52 15.39 -4.92 -6.12
CA GLU A 52 15.95 -5.75 -7.20
C GLU A 52 14.95 -5.90 -8.34
N ASN A 53 13.84 -6.57 -8.10
CA ASN A 53 12.79 -6.79 -9.09
C ASN A 53 11.54 -5.99 -8.75
N ILE A 54 10.77 -5.63 -9.79
CA ILE A 54 9.50 -4.91 -9.66
C ILE A 54 8.41 -5.77 -10.29
N ILE A 55 7.37 -6.06 -9.51
CA ILE A 55 6.19 -6.81 -9.96
C ILE A 55 5.01 -5.84 -10.01
N ILE A 56 4.40 -5.66 -11.17
CA ILE A 56 3.21 -4.82 -11.33
C ILE A 56 2.00 -5.72 -11.52
N ILE A 57 0.97 -5.54 -10.69
CA ILE A 57 -0.27 -6.32 -10.76
C ILE A 57 -1.41 -5.44 -11.25
N GLY A 58 -2.04 -5.83 -12.36
CA GLY A 58 -3.20 -5.15 -12.93
C GLY A 58 -2.91 -4.25 -14.13
N LEU A 59 -1.68 -4.24 -14.62
CA LEU A 59 -1.30 -3.63 -15.88
C LEU A 59 -0.58 -4.63 -16.78
N GLU A 60 -0.44 -4.27 -18.06
CA GLU A 60 0.23 -5.05 -19.08
C GLU A 60 1.48 -4.31 -19.61
N GLU A 61 2.41 -5.05 -20.20
CA GLU A 61 3.65 -4.51 -20.78
C GLU A 61 3.41 -3.44 -21.86
N LYS A 62 2.29 -3.53 -22.58
CA LYS A 62 1.91 -2.54 -23.62
C LYS A 62 1.85 -1.08 -23.13
N HIS A 63 1.82 -0.83 -21.83
CA HIS A 63 1.82 0.52 -21.27
C HIS A 63 3.21 1.19 -21.24
N ASN A 64 4.26 0.47 -21.65
CA ASN A 64 5.63 0.98 -21.81
C ASN A 64 6.16 1.77 -20.61
N LEU A 65 5.95 1.25 -19.39
CA LEU A 65 6.44 1.85 -18.17
C LEU A 65 7.98 1.75 -18.11
N ASN A 66 8.62 2.81 -17.63
CA ASN A 66 10.08 2.86 -17.53
C ASN A 66 10.54 2.64 -16.08
N CYS A 67 11.44 1.69 -15.88
CA CYS A 67 12.06 1.41 -14.58
C CYS A 67 13.60 1.48 -14.62
N GLY A 68 14.16 2.15 -15.61
CA GLY A 68 15.60 2.24 -15.80
C GLY A 68 16.23 0.88 -16.13
N SER A 69 17.22 0.46 -15.34
CA SER A 69 17.92 -0.82 -15.53
C SER A 69 17.24 -2.02 -14.84
N LYS A 70 16.14 -1.80 -14.12
CA LYS A 70 15.45 -2.89 -13.42
C LYS A 70 14.49 -3.63 -14.35
N THR A 71 14.09 -4.83 -13.94
CA THR A 71 13.11 -5.64 -14.67
C THR A 71 11.74 -5.47 -14.06
N ILE A 72 10.73 -5.23 -14.92
CA ILE A 72 9.32 -5.26 -14.52
C ILE A 72 8.74 -6.62 -14.92
N HIS A 73 8.06 -7.25 -13.98
CA HIS A 73 7.27 -8.46 -14.19
C HIS A 73 5.79 -8.08 -14.07
N TYR A 74 4.99 -8.38 -15.09
CA TYR A 74 3.58 -8.06 -15.11
C TYR A 74 2.72 -9.26 -14.71
N LEU A 75 1.74 -9.02 -13.84
CA LEU A 75 0.71 -9.99 -13.47
C LEU A 75 -0.68 -9.39 -13.71
N GLN A 76 -1.59 -10.23 -14.16
CA GLN A 76 -3.00 -9.83 -14.25
C GLN A 76 -3.60 -9.63 -12.86
N SER A 77 -4.56 -8.70 -12.75
CA SER A 77 -5.32 -8.50 -11.53
C SER A 77 -6.26 -9.66 -11.28
N ASN A 78 -6.31 -10.12 -10.04
CA ASN A 78 -7.27 -11.11 -9.57
C ASN A 78 -8.49 -10.41 -8.95
N GLU A 79 -9.51 -11.20 -8.55
CA GLU A 79 -10.76 -10.68 -7.97
C GLU A 79 -10.57 -9.89 -6.67
N THR A 80 -9.54 -10.23 -5.89
CA THR A 80 -9.33 -9.59 -4.59
C THR A 80 -7.87 -9.15 -4.39
N ILE A 81 -7.67 -8.16 -3.52
CA ILE A 81 -6.32 -7.73 -3.11
C ILE A 81 -5.52 -8.88 -2.49
N PHE A 82 -6.20 -9.83 -1.84
CA PHE A 82 -5.59 -11.03 -1.28
C PHE A 82 -5.03 -11.96 -2.35
N ASP A 83 -5.80 -12.19 -3.41
CA ASP A 83 -5.39 -13.04 -4.53
C ASP A 83 -4.25 -12.36 -5.30
N ASN A 84 -4.26 -11.04 -5.39
CA ASN A 84 -3.17 -10.24 -5.94
C ASN A 84 -1.89 -10.39 -5.09
N ALA A 85 -2.00 -10.22 -3.77
CA ALA A 85 -0.87 -10.39 -2.87
C ALA A 85 -0.28 -11.81 -2.99
N ARG A 86 -1.13 -12.84 -3.05
CA ARG A 86 -0.72 -14.23 -3.24
C ARG A 86 0.06 -14.43 -4.54
N SER A 87 -0.47 -13.92 -5.65
CA SER A 87 0.16 -14.06 -6.97
C SER A 87 1.51 -13.35 -7.01
N GLY A 88 1.57 -12.12 -6.48
CA GLY A 88 2.80 -11.34 -6.39
C GLY A 88 3.85 -12.00 -5.50
N CYS A 89 3.47 -12.45 -4.30
CA CYS A 89 4.38 -13.16 -3.38
C CYS A 89 4.91 -14.46 -3.99
N ARG A 90 4.07 -15.23 -4.68
CA ARG A 90 4.51 -16.46 -5.37
C ARG A 90 5.52 -16.16 -6.47
N LEU A 91 5.32 -15.09 -7.25
CA LEU A 91 6.28 -14.70 -8.28
C LEU A 91 7.58 -14.22 -7.64
N ALA A 92 7.52 -13.39 -6.60
CA ALA A 92 8.71 -12.92 -5.90
C ALA A 92 9.53 -14.08 -5.31
N LEU A 93 8.88 -15.10 -4.72
CA LEU A 93 9.58 -16.32 -4.27
C LEU A 93 10.17 -17.16 -5.41
N LYS A 94 9.63 -17.10 -6.63
CA LYS A 94 10.25 -17.72 -7.80
C LYS A 94 11.48 -16.95 -8.26
N LEU A 95 11.44 -15.61 -8.20
CA LEU A 95 12.57 -14.76 -8.57
C LEU A 95 13.67 -14.79 -7.51
N ASN A 96 13.28 -14.78 -6.24
CA ASN A 96 14.19 -14.83 -5.09
C ASN A 96 13.64 -15.77 -4.00
N PRO A 97 13.99 -17.08 -4.04
CA PRO A 97 13.48 -18.07 -3.08
C PRO A 97 13.83 -17.79 -1.61
N ASN A 98 14.87 -17.00 -1.36
CA ASN A 98 15.31 -16.62 -0.02
C ASN A 98 14.73 -15.29 0.46
N SER A 99 13.79 -14.71 -0.28
CA SER A 99 13.16 -13.45 0.10
C SER A 99 12.40 -13.59 1.43
N THR A 100 12.77 -12.80 2.42
CA THR A 100 12.10 -12.76 3.73
C THR A 100 11.09 -11.62 3.83
N GLN A 101 11.22 -10.60 2.99
CA GLN A 101 10.35 -9.43 2.95
C GLN A 101 10.20 -8.92 1.51
N ILE A 102 8.99 -8.53 1.17
CA ILE A 102 8.62 -7.90 -0.10
C ILE A 102 7.97 -6.56 0.23
N LEU A 103 8.36 -5.51 -0.49
CA LEU A 103 7.70 -4.22 -0.43
C LEU A 103 6.40 -4.27 -1.22
N TRP A 104 5.29 -3.88 -0.60
CA TRP A 104 4.00 -3.66 -1.25
C TRP A 104 3.70 -2.17 -1.31
N VAL A 105 3.44 -1.65 -2.51
CA VAL A 105 3.17 -0.22 -2.74
C VAL A 105 1.92 -0.07 -3.60
N SER A 106 1.08 0.91 -3.27
CA SER A 106 -0.04 1.28 -4.15
C SER A 106 0.46 2.13 -5.33
N ALA A 107 -0.14 1.93 -6.50
CA ALA A 107 0.22 2.65 -7.73
C ALA A 107 -0.21 4.13 -7.73
N ASP A 108 -1.02 4.55 -6.77
CA ASP A 108 -1.63 5.86 -6.67
C ASP A 108 -0.94 6.80 -5.66
N LEU A 109 0.34 6.56 -5.42
CA LEU A 109 1.22 7.38 -4.57
C LEU A 109 2.19 8.24 -5.40
N PRO A 110 1.73 9.19 -6.20
CA PRO A 110 2.62 9.90 -7.13
C PRO A 110 3.62 10.84 -6.44
N LEU A 111 3.43 11.15 -5.17
CA LEU A 111 4.32 12.04 -4.41
C LEU A 111 5.46 11.34 -3.69
N ILE A 112 5.46 10.00 -3.65
CA ILE A 112 6.51 9.22 -2.99
C ILE A 112 7.87 9.44 -3.64
N GLU A 113 8.93 9.42 -2.85
CA GLU A 113 10.32 9.60 -3.30
C GLU A 113 11.21 8.45 -2.83
N THR A 114 12.31 8.22 -3.54
CA THR A 114 13.27 7.14 -3.23
C THR A 114 13.79 7.16 -1.78
N PRO A 115 14.15 8.33 -1.19
CA PRO A 115 14.59 8.35 0.21
C PRO A 115 13.53 7.86 1.20
N MET A 116 12.24 8.05 0.90
CA MET A 116 11.14 7.56 1.74
C MET A 116 11.05 6.03 1.67
N ILE A 117 11.16 5.46 0.47
CA ILE A 117 11.22 4.00 0.25
C ILE A 117 12.42 3.40 0.99
N ASP A 118 13.61 3.99 0.82
CA ASP A 118 14.82 3.51 1.47
C ASP A 118 14.73 3.59 2.99
N TRP A 119 14.15 4.67 3.52
CA TRP A 119 13.88 4.81 4.95
C TRP A 119 12.99 3.67 5.46
N PHE A 120 11.87 3.39 4.77
CA PHE A 120 10.95 2.34 5.19
C PHE A 120 11.61 0.96 5.15
N ILE A 121 12.36 0.65 4.09
CA ILE A 121 13.11 -0.61 3.99
C ILE A 121 14.11 -0.74 5.15
N ASN A 122 14.76 0.35 5.55
CA ASN A 122 15.67 0.34 6.68
C ASN A 122 14.93 0.07 8.01
N GLN A 123 13.73 0.65 8.21
CA GLN A 123 12.90 0.32 9.39
C GLN A 123 12.52 -1.17 9.41
N VAL A 124 12.12 -1.73 8.27
CA VAL A 124 11.79 -3.16 8.14
C VAL A 124 12.97 -4.06 8.55
N ARG A 125 14.20 -3.65 8.24
CA ARG A 125 15.42 -4.41 8.57
C ARG A 125 15.80 -4.38 10.05
N MET A 126 15.28 -3.44 10.84
CA MET A 126 15.60 -3.30 12.26
C MET A 126 14.97 -4.39 13.15
N SER A 127 13.98 -5.11 12.64
CA SER A 127 13.26 -6.13 13.40
C SER A 127 12.84 -7.31 12.48
N ARG A 128 12.24 -8.34 13.05
CA ARG A 128 11.80 -9.52 12.31
C ARG A 128 10.32 -9.78 12.58
N HIS A 129 9.48 -9.16 11.74
CA HIS A 129 8.03 -9.40 11.75
C HIS A 129 7.58 -9.91 10.39
N GLU A 130 6.38 -10.44 10.33
CA GLU A 130 5.79 -10.97 9.09
C GLU A 130 5.12 -9.88 8.26
N LEU A 131 4.59 -8.85 8.94
CA LEU A 131 3.90 -7.71 8.32
C LEU A 131 4.35 -6.41 8.97
N TYR A 132 4.74 -5.46 8.16
CA TYR A 132 5.01 -4.08 8.55
C TYR A 132 3.99 -3.17 7.86
N TYR A 133 3.17 -2.50 8.63
CA TYR A 133 2.15 -1.60 8.13
C TYR A 133 2.42 -0.17 8.58
N GLN A 134 2.43 0.77 7.64
CA GLN A 134 2.66 2.16 7.97
C GLN A 134 1.42 2.83 8.54
N ILE A 135 1.65 3.67 9.53
CA ILE A 135 0.69 4.64 10.04
C ILE A 135 1.31 6.03 10.06
N ILE A 136 0.48 7.04 9.83
CA ILE A 136 0.88 8.43 9.75
C ILE A 136 0.06 9.19 10.77
N ASP A 137 0.71 9.95 11.63
CA ASP A 137 0.03 10.85 12.57
C ASP A 137 -0.75 11.93 11.83
N GLN A 138 -1.90 12.33 12.37
CA GLN A 138 -2.70 13.41 11.82
C GLN A 138 -1.88 14.69 11.67
N ASP A 139 -1.10 15.05 12.67
CA ASP A 139 -0.28 16.27 12.66
C ASP A 139 0.75 16.25 11.52
N VAL A 140 1.37 15.10 11.23
CA VAL A 140 2.29 14.92 10.11
C VAL A 140 1.54 15.10 8.78
N MET A 141 0.38 14.48 8.65
CA MET A 141 -0.42 14.55 7.42
C MET A 141 -0.95 15.97 7.19
N GLU A 142 -1.55 16.61 8.19
CA GLU A 142 -2.18 17.92 8.04
C GLU A 142 -1.18 19.06 7.94
N SER A 143 -0.01 18.97 8.57
CA SER A 143 1.05 19.96 8.37
C SER A 143 1.57 19.97 6.93
N ARG A 144 1.56 18.84 6.26
CA ARG A 144 2.03 18.68 4.88
C ARG A 144 0.93 18.88 3.84
N PHE A 145 -0.26 18.35 4.12
CA PHE A 145 -1.42 18.32 3.20
C PHE A 145 -2.72 18.71 3.91
N PRO A 146 -2.88 19.96 4.36
CA PRO A 146 -3.99 20.39 5.20
C PRO A 146 -5.38 20.25 4.55
N THR A 147 -5.43 20.20 3.21
CA THR A 147 -6.68 20.11 2.42
C THR A 147 -6.90 18.73 1.80
N SER A 148 -6.13 17.72 2.19
CA SER A 148 -6.17 16.37 1.59
C SER A 148 -7.44 15.58 1.89
N ARG A 149 -8.24 15.99 2.86
CA ARG A 149 -9.48 15.31 3.30
C ARG A 149 -9.29 13.82 3.58
N ARG A 150 -8.19 13.47 4.25
CA ARG A 150 -7.91 12.09 4.68
C ARG A 150 -8.89 11.63 5.74
N THR A 151 -9.12 10.33 5.79
CA THR A 151 -9.89 9.69 6.86
C THR A 151 -8.96 9.29 7.99
N TYR A 152 -9.32 9.62 9.22
CA TYR A 152 -8.53 9.33 10.40
C TYR A 152 -9.19 8.33 11.32
N THR A 153 -8.37 7.48 11.93
CA THR A 153 -8.75 6.57 13.02
C THR A 153 -8.25 7.13 14.35
N LYS A 154 -9.16 7.30 15.30
CA LYS A 154 -8.82 7.78 16.65
C LYS A 154 -8.46 6.62 17.54
N LEU A 155 -7.19 6.55 17.92
CA LEU A 155 -6.67 5.61 18.90
C LEU A 155 -6.50 6.30 20.27
N LYS A 156 -6.15 5.52 21.29
CA LYS A 156 -5.81 6.06 22.61
C LYS A 156 -4.49 6.83 22.53
N GLY A 157 -4.58 8.15 22.73
CA GLY A 157 -3.42 9.04 22.74
C GLY A 157 -2.88 9.44 21.37
N LYS A 158 -3.57 9.05 20.25
CA LYS A 158 -3.06 9.35 18.90
C LYS A 158 -4.18 9.27 17.86
N VAL A 159 -4.10 10.11 16.84
CA VAL A 159 -5.00 10.11 15.68
C VAL A 159 -4.17 9.80 14.43
N ILE A 160 -4.53 8.75 13.71
CA ILE A 160 -3.72 8.23 12.62
C ILE A 160 -4.52 8.04 11.33
N THR A 161 -3.81 8.03 10.21
CA THR A 161 -4.28 7.45 8.94
C THR A 161 -3.36 6.29 8.54
N GLY A 162 -3.84 5.38 7.70
CA GLY A 162 -3.01 4.33 7.12
C GLY A 162 -2.09 4.88 6.03
N GLY A 163 -0.91 4.28 5.89
CA GLY A 163 -0.05 4.46 4.73
C GLY A 163 -0.29 3.35 3.69
N ASP A 164 0.08 3.63 2.46
CA ASP A 164 -0.13 2.75 1.31
C ASP A 164 1.16 2.04 0.85
N VAL A 165 2.14 2.02 1.76
CA VAL A 165 3.37 1.22 1.66
C VAL A 165 3.44 0.27 2.84
N SER A 166 3.69 -0.99 2.57
CA SER A 166 3.85 -2.04 3.58
C SER A 166 4.97 -3.00 3.18
N ALA A 167 5.44 -3.80 4.13
CA ALA A 167 6.33 -4.91 3.81
C ALA A 167 5.74 -6.20 4.38
N ILE A 168 5.79 -7.25 3.59
CA ILE A 168 5.21 -8.54 3.94
C ILE A 168 6.22 -9.67 3.73
N ASN A 169 6.26 -10.60 4.66
CA ASN A 169 6.93 -11.87 4.42
C ASN A 169 6.11 -12.67 3.38
N PRO A 170 6.70 -13.02 2.23
CA PRO A 170 5.94 -13.69 1.16
C PRO A 170 5.35 -15.04 1.57
N ASN A 171 5.90 -15.68 2.60
CA ASN A 171 5.37 -16.94 3.11
C ASN A 171 3.99 -16.80 3.76
N ILE A 172 3.55 -15.59 4.17
CA ILE A 172 2.18 -15.36 4.65
C ILE A 172 1.15 -15.72 3.58
N ALA A 173 1.48 -15.48 2.31
CA ALA A 173 0.60 -15.72 1.18
C ALA A 173 0.61 -17.20 0.70
N THR A 174 1.24 -18.10 1.45
CA THR A 174 1.24 -19.53 1.16
C THR A 174 0.04 -20.23 1.80
N ASP A 175 -0.40 -21.34 1.21
CA ASP A 175 -1.54 -22.12 1.70
C ASP A 175 -1.29 -22.78 3.08
N VAL A 176 -0.03 -22.77 3.53
CA VAL A 176 0.36 -23.36 4.83
C VAL A 176 0.16 -22.35 5.97
N HIS A 177 0.28 -21.06 5.72
CA HIS A 177 0.26 -20.04 6.76
C HIS A 177 -1.13 -19.92 7.42
N PRO A 178 -1.24 -19.92 8.78
CA PRO A 178 -2.52 -19.86 9.48
C PRO A 178 -3.36 -18.62 9.16
N ALA A 179 -2.72 -17.44 9.04
CA ALA A 179 -3.38 -16.20 8.70
C ALA A 179 -4.02 -16.28 7.31
N PHE A 180 -3.29 -16.81 6.30
CA PHE A 180 -3.81 -16.98 4.96
C PHE A 180 -5.06 -17.86 4.93
N LYS A 181 -5.04 -19.00 5.62
CA LYS A 181 -6.22 -19.91 5.71
C LYS A 181 -7.44 -19.20 6.28
N LYS A 182 -7.27 -18.48 7.41
CA LYS A 182 -8.36 -17.75 8.08
C LYS A 182 -8.93 -16.64 7.18
N ILE A 183 -8.06 -15.83 6.59
CA ILE A 183 -8.47 -14.69 5.77
C ILE A 183 -9.10 -15.18 4.46
N SER A 184 -8.51 -16.17 3.81
CA SER A 184 -9.05 -16.76 2.58
C SER A 184 -10.44 -17.38 2.80
N ALA A 185 -10.67 -18.04 3.93
CA ALA A 185 -11.98 -18.60 4.29
C ALA A 185 -13.06 -17.52 4.53
N ALA A 186 -12.66 -16.32 4.94
CA ALA A 186 -13.56 -15.20 5.22
C ALA A 186 -13.74 -14.23 4.05
N ARG A 187 -12.89 -14.28 3.01
CA ARG A 187 -12.76 -13.25 1.94
C ARG A 187 -14.06 -12.87 1.22
N LYS A 188 -15.00 -13.79 1.09
CA LYS A 188 -16.28 -13.54 0.40
C LYS A 188 -17.46 -13.21 1.34
N ASN A 189 -17.20 -13.05 2.65
CA ASN A 189 -18.27 -12.84 3.63
C ASN A 189 -17.86 -11.83 4.71
N VAL A 190 -18.43 -10.61 4.61
CA VAL A 190 -18.16 -9.50 5.55
C VAL A 190 -18.42 -9.88 7.00
N MET A 191 -19.47 -10.69 7.28
CA MET A 191 -19.77 -11.15 8.62
C MET A 191 -18.69 -12.11 9.17
N LYS A 192 -18.14 -12.98 8.31
CA LYS A 192 -17.00 -13.82 8.68
C LYS A 192 -15.73 -13.01 8.92
N GLN A 193 -15.49 -11.96 8.11
CA GLN A 193 -14.36 -11.03 8.33
C GLN A 193 -14.48 -10.31 9.68
N ALA A 194 -15.66 -9.79 10.00
CA ALA A 194 -15.91 -9.16 11.30
C ALA A 194 -15.72 -10.14 12.47
N ARG A 195 -16.14 -11.40 12.31
CA ARG A 195 -15.95 -12.46 13.34
C ARG A 195 -14.48 -12.85 13.53
N LEU A 196 -13.62 -12.73 12.50
CA LEU A 196 -12.20 -13.04 12.64
C LEU A 196 -11.52 -12.19 13.70
N LEU A 197 -11.81 -10.89 13.71
CA LEU A 197 -11.27 -9.97 14.71
C LEU A 197 -12.08 -9.98 16.01
N GLY A 198 -13.39 -10.30 15.96
CA GLY A 198 -14.30 -10.29 17.09
C GLY A 198 -14.86 -8.91 17.41
N ILE A 199 -15.83 -8.85 18.33
CA ILE A 199 -16.52 -7.60 18.70
C ILE A 199 -15.65 -6.70 19.60
N TRP A 200 -14.76 -7.28 20.39
CA TRP A 200 -13.92 -6.54 21.35
C TRP A 200 -13.03 -5.47 20.70
N PRO A 201 -12.28 -5.73 19.60
CA PRO A 201 -11.55 -4.71 18.90
C PRO A 201 -12.43 -3.56 18.41
N LEU A 202 -13.64 -3.86 17.94
CA LEU A 202 -14.58 -2.83 17.50
C LEU A 202 -15.00 -1.93 18.66
N LEU A 203 -15.31 -2.52 19.83
CA LEU A 203 -15.62 -1.74 21.05
C LEU A 203 -14.44 -0.84 21.47
N LEU A 204 -13.21 -1.36 21.43
CA LEU A 204 -12.01 -0.57 21.74
C LEU A 204 -11.81 0.58 20.77
N LEU A 205 -12.13 0.42 19.48
CA LEU A 205 -12.08 1.50 18.49
C LEU A 205 -13.18 2.53 18.74
N ILE A 206 -14.43 2.11 18.95
CA ILE A 206 -15.56 3.01 19.21
C ILE A 206 -15.32 3.83 20.50
N THR A 207 -14.80 3.20 21.54
CA THR A 207 -14.48 3.85 22.81
C THR A 207 -13.15 4.60 22.81
N ARG A 208 -12.41 4.57 21.68
CA ARG A 208 -11.06 5.17 21.54
C ARG A 208 -10.05 4.66 22.56
N GLN A 209 -10.19 3.43 23.00
CA GLN A 209 -9.27 2.76 23.93
C GLN A 209 -8.26 1.83 23.21
N MET A 210 -8.38 1.67 21.88
CA MET A 210 -7.45 0.89 21.09
C MET A 210 -6.08 1.61 21.04
N THR A 211 -5.00 0.88 21.31
CA THR A 211 -3.63 1.31 21.04
C THR A 211 -3.05 0.50 19.88
N THR A 212 -1.96 0.95 19.25
CA THR A 212 -1.24 0.18 18.22
C THR A 212 -0.78 -1.16 18.76
N ILE A 213 -0.18 -1.17 19.96
CA ILE A 213 0.27 -2.40 20.64
C ILE A 213 -0.90 -3.39 20.88
N THR A 214 -2.07 -2.86 21.26
CA THR A 214 -3.26 -3.71 21.45
C THR A 214 -3.73 -4.29 20.14
N ALA A 215 -3.73 -3.50 19.06
CA ALA A 215 -4.10 -3.93 17.72
C ALA A 215 -3.14 -5.04 17.21
N GLU A 216 -1.83 -4.86 17.37
CA GLU A 216 -0.80 -5.86 17.03
C GLU A 216 -1.04 -7.20 17.77
N LYS A 217 -1.28 -7.14 19.09
CA LYS A 217 -1.60 -8.32 19.90
C LYS A 217 -2.88 -9.03 19.41
N ILE A 218 -3.90 -8.26 19.04
CA ILE A 218 -5.15 -8.82 18.51
C ILE A 218 -4.91 -9.52 17.17
N ILE A 219 -4.17 -8.88 16.26
CA ILE A 219 -3.82 -9.45 14.94
C ILE A 219 -3.05 -10.75 15.15
N ARG A 220 -2.04 -10.75 16.02
CA ARG A 220 -1.25 -11.94 16.34
C ARG A 220 -2.11 -13.07 16.90
N ASN A 221 -2.93 -12.78 17.90
CA ASN A 221 -3.73 -13.81 18.59
C ASN A 221 -4.87 -14.33 17.72
N ARG A 222 -5.53 -13.49 16.95
CA ARG A 222 -6.70 -13.87 16.15
C ARG A 222 -6.34 -14.45 14.80
N LEU A 223 -5.41 -13.83 14.12
CA LEU A 223 -5.01 -14.24 12.76
C LEU A 223 -3.81 -15.19 12.78
N GLY A 224 -2.97 -15.15 13.81
CA GLY A 224 -1.68 -15.85 13.83
C GLY A 224 -0.66 -15.14 12.93
N LEU A 225 -0.76 -13.80 12.81
CA LEU A 225 0.08 -12.97 11.98
C LEU A 225 0.90 -12.02 12.87
N ASP A 226 2.22 -12.11 12.79
CA ASP A 226 3.12 -11.23 13.52
C ASP A 226 3.31 -9.91 12.76
N GLY A 227 2.40 -8.97 13.01
CA GLY A 227 2.40 -7.64 12.39
C GLY A 227 2.80 -6.54 13.37
N VAL A 228 3.46 -5.50 12.85
CA VAL A 228 3.85 -4.30 13.58
C VAL A 228 3.45 -3.05 12.81
N PHE A 229 3.09 -1.99 13.54
CA PHE A 229 2.88 -0.66 12.97
C PHE A 229 4.19 0.14 12.99
N ILE A 230 4.47 0.82 11.87
CA ILE A 230 5.59 1.76 11.75
C ILE A 230 5.05 3.17 11.61
N ASP A 231 5.39 4.02 12.57
CA ASP A 231 5.10 5.47 12.49
C ASP A 231 6.02 6.10 11.44
N THR A 232 5.45 6.56 10.33
CA THR A 232 6.24 7.23 9.29
C THR A 232 6.20 8.75 9.42
N PRO A 233 7.34 9.44 9.26
CA PRO A 233 7.39 10.90 9.23
C PRO A 233 7.02 11.49 7.86
N TYR A 234 6.69 10.66 6.87
CA TYR A 234 6.43 11.06 5.50
C TYR A 234 4.95 10.98 5.16
N ALA A 235 4.29 12.13 5.09
CA ALA A 235 2.89 12.22 4.72
C ALA A 235 2.62 11.72 3.28
N GLU A 236 3.61 11.85 2.40
CA GLU A 236 3.56 11.40 1.00
C GLU A 236 3.30 9.89 0.87
N MET A 237 3.70 9.10 1.88
CA MET A 237 3.51 7.64 1.87
C MET A 237 2.06 7.20 2.16
N GLY A 238 1.18 8.14 2.50
CA GLY A 238 -0.25 7.92 2.65
C GLY A 238 -1.07 8.96 1.89
N MET A 239 -0.47 9.64 0.91
CA MET A 239 -1.15 10.63 0.08
C MET A 239 -1.52 9.99 -1.27
N ASP A 240 -2.38 8.97 -1.22
CA ASP A 240 -2.99 8.37 -2.40
C ASP A 240 -3.96 9.35 -3.09
N VAL A 241 -4.12 9.20 -4.38
CA VAL A 241 -4.98 10.05 -5.20
C VAL A 241 -6.31 9.33 -5.45
N ASP A 242 -7.27 9.52 -4.54
CA ASP A 242 -8.62 8.97 -4.62
C ASP A 242 -9.70 10.03 -4.91
N LYS A 243 -9.36 11.31 -4.77
CA LYS A 243 -10.30 12.44 -4.87
C LYS A 243 -9.70 13.56 -5.71
N PRO A 244 -10.53 14.41 -6.34
CA PRO A 244 -10.07 15.55 -7.13
C PRO A 244 -9.16 16.51 -6.35
N GLU A 245 -9.41 16.72 -5.05
CA GLU A 245 -8.56 17.57 -4.22
C GLU A 245 -7.15 16.98 -4.05
N GLN A 246 -7.04 15.67 -3.85
CA GLN A 246 -5.75 14.97 -3.75
C GLN A 246 -5.01 15.00 -5.08
N TYR A 247 -5.74 14.82 -6.19
CA TYR A 247 -5.18 14.98 -7.53
C TYR A 247 -4.61 16.39 -7.77
N ALA A 248 -5.37 17.44 -7.41
CA ALA A 248 -4.93 18.83 -7.58
C ALA A 248 -3.67 19.12 -6.76
N ILE A 249 -3.61 18.68 -5.50
CA ILE A 249 -2.44 18.82 -4.64
C ILE A 249 -1.23 18.10 -5.25
N ALA A 250 -1.41 16.83 -5.63
CA ALA A 250 -0.33 16.04 -6.21
C ALA A 250 0.19 16.65 -7.51
N LYS A 251 -0.71 17.06 -8.40
CA LYS A 251 -0.36 17.72 -9.67
C LYS A 251 0.46 18.98 -9.44
N GLN A 252 0.02 19.88 -8.56
CA GLN A 252 0.73 21.12 -8.25
C GLN A 252 2.16 20.85 -7.74
N ILE A 253 2.33 19.90 -6.83
CA ILE A 253 3.64 19.55 -6.28
C ILE A 253 4.56 18.97 -7.35
N LEU A 254 4.05 18.05 -8.17
CA LEU A 254 4.82 17.41 -9.23
C LEU A 254 5.25 18.41 -10.33
N GLU A 255 4.36 19.32 -10.72
CA GLU A 255 4.70 20.39 -11.65
C GLU A 255 5.79 21.33 -11.10
N GLN A 256 5.79 21.60 -9.80
CA GLN A 256 6.86 22.35 -9.12
C GLN A 256 8.18 21.58 -9.10
N ARG A 257 8.14 20.25 -8.87
CA ARG A 257 9.35 19.39 -8.91
C ARG A 257 10.00 19.36 -10.30
N LEU A 258 9.19 19.40 -11.37
CA LEU A 258 9.69 19.40 -12.76
C LEU A 258 10.34 20.72 -13.19
N LYS A 259 10.09 21.82 -12.48
CA LYS A 259 10.67 23.14 -12.76
C LYS A 259 11.99 23.39 -12.03
N ARG A 260 12.39 22.49 -11.12
CA ARG A 260 13.67 22.52 -10.39
C ARG A 260 14.73 21.72 -11.11
#